data_c9b9ab57e0aef37ee1da04c138cfb0a0
#
_entry.id   c9b9ab57e0aef37ee1da04c138cfb0a0
#
_cell.length_a   1.000
_cell.length_b   1.000
_cell.length_c   1.000
_cell.angle_alpha   90.00
_cell.angle_beta   90.00
_cell.angle_gamma   90.00
#
_symmetry.space_group_name_H-M   'P 1'
#
loop_
_entity.id
_entity.type
_entity.pdbx_description
1 polymer ?
#
loop_
_entity_poly.entity_id
_entity_poly.type
_entity_poly.pdbx_seq_one_letter_code
_entity_poly.pdbx_strand_id
1 'polypeptide(L)'
;MANIKLLDITKTIKKKTVLENINLEMHAGTVTGFNGINGSGKTMLMRMITGLIRPTSGSVYIDDKELHKDISFPPSVGALLENPAFIDGYTGKENLKLLAGIKGFVTDDEIDEILDFVGLSNAKDKKYKKYSLGMKQRLGIAAAVMEKPEIVILDEPTNSLDSEGVEMVKSLVQREKERQSLVIIACHEYEILKSLSDIIYSIEDGKIIDVVETGEL
;
A
#
# COMPACT_ATOMS: atom_id res chain seq x y z
N MET A 1 -4.31 -4.88 16.39
CA MET A 1 -4.47 -3.59 15.64
C MET A 1 -3.08 -3.05 15.41
N ALA A 2 -2.71 -2.84 14.17
CA ALA A 2 -1.32 -2.50 13.82
C ALA A 2 -1.07 -0.99 13.96
N ASN A 3 -0.08 -0.63 14.77
CA ASN A 3 0.46 0.73 14.83
C ASN A 3 1.89 0.72 14.31
N ILE A 4 2.28 1.78 13.62
CA ILE A 4 3.62 1.91 13.06
C ILE A 4 4.26 3.18 13.60
N LYS A 5 5.51 3.05 14.04
CA LYS A 5 6.32 4.18 14.49
C LYS A 5 7.67 4.16 13.80
N LEU A 6 8.03 5.28 13.21
CA LEU A 6 9.34 5.53 12.63
C LEU A 6 10.09 6.53 13.50
N LEU A 7 11.33 6.17 13.89
CA LEU A 7 12.19 7.00 14.73
C LEU A 7 13.53 7.26 14.02
N ASP A 8 13.80 8.53 13.74
CA ASP A 8 15.05 9.04 13.15
C ASP A 8 15.49 8.32 11.87
N ILE A 9 14.51 7.90 11.05
CA ILE A 9 14.76 7.12 9.84
C ILE A 9 15.58 7.92 8.84
N THR A 10 16.75 7.42 8.54
CA THR A 10 17.59 7.92 7.45
C THR A 10 17.97 6.79 6.51
N LYS A 11 17.93 7.04 5.19
CA LYS A 11 18.37 6.10 4.17
C LYS A 11 19.32 6.75 3.20
N THR A 12 20.52 6.16 3.10
CA THR A 12 21.53 6.56 2.12
C THR A 12 21.79 5.41 1.14
N ILE A 13 21.81 5.71 -0.16
CA ILE A 13 22.11 4.76 -1.24
C ILE A 13 23.22 5.37 -2.09
N LYS A 14 24.34 4.66 -2.26
CA LYS A 14 25.50 5.11 -3.07
C LYS A 14 25.89 6.58 -2.76
N LYS A 15 26.01 6.91 -1.47
CA LYS A 15 26.37 8.26 -0.96
C LYS A 15 25.29 9.35 -1.15
N LYS A 16 24.12 9.04 -1.72
CA LYS A 16 22.98 9.96 -1.81
C LYS A 16 21.99 9.62 -0.69
N THR A 17 21.68 10.58 0.17
CA THR A 17 20.60 10.45 1.15
C THR A 17 19.28 10.57 0.42
N VAL A 18 18.40 9.56 0.56
CA VAL A 18 17.09 9.47 -0.08
C VAL A 18 15.94 9.64 0.90
N LEU A 19 16.21 9.43 2.20
CA LEU A 19 15.34 9.81 3.33
C LEU A 19 16.22 10.33 4.45
N GLU A 20 15.80 11.40 5.11
CA GLU A 20 16.59 12.07 6.14
C GLU A 20 15.72 12.41 7.34
N ASN A 21 16.05 11.79 8.49
CA ASN A 21 15.46 12.06 9.81
C ASN A 21 13.92 12.03 9.82
N ILE A 22 13.31 10.98 9.24
CA ILE A 22 11.86 10.81 9.22
C ILE A 22 11.39 10.30 10.58
N ASN A 23 10.48 11.04 11.19
CA ASN A 23 9.80 10.70 12.43
C ASN A 23 8.29 10.81 12.20
N LEU A 24 7.54 9.73 12.39
CA LEU A 24 6.08 9.71 12.29
C LEU A 24 5.48 8.51 13.01
N GLU A 25 4.21 8.64 13.37
CA GLU A 25 3.39 7.56 13.91
C GLU A 25 2.12 7.40 13.08
N MET A 26 1.67 6.15 12.90
CA MET A 26 0.47 5.80 12.15
C MET A 26 -0.32 4.79 12.94
N HIS A 27 -1.64 4.90 12.96
CA HIS A 27 -2.51 4.12 13.85
C HIS A 27 -3.53 3.30 13.08
N ALA A 28 -3.91 2.16 13.65
CA ALA A 28 -5.01 1.33 13.15
C ALA A 28 -6.29 2.14 13.01
N GLY A 29 -7.08 1.83 11.97
CA GLY A 29 -8.34 2.52 11.69
C GLY A 29 -8.17 3.93 11.09
N THR A 30 -6.95 4.29 10.69
CA THR A 30 -6.67 5.56 10.02
C THR A 30 -6.08 5.37 8.62
N VAL A 31 -6.23 6.40 7.80
CA VAL A 31 -5.61 6.49 6.47
C VAL A 31 -4.52 7.55 6.49
N THR A 32 -3.29 7.12 6.30
CA THR A 32 -2.13 8.00 6.20
C THR A 32 -1.74 8.20 4.74
N GLY A 33 -1.78 9.44 4.27
CA GLY A 33 -1.39 9.85 2.93
C GLY A 33 0.06 10.33 2.86
N PHE A 34 0.78 9.93 1.82
CA PHE A 34 2.08 10.52 1.48
C PHE A 34 1.98 11.31 0.18
N ASN A 35 2.16 12.62 0.28
CA ASN A 35 2.23 13.54 -0.85
C ASN A 35 3.68 13.85 -1.23
N GLY A 36 3.94 14.12 -2.49
CA GLY A 36 5.25 14.55 -3.00
C GLY A 36 5.49 14.13 -4.43
N ILE A 37 6.41 14.79 -5.10
CA ILE A 37 6.78 14.48 -6.49
C ILE A 37 7.46 13.11 -6.62
N ASN A 38 7.57 12.61 -7.84
CA ASN A 38 8.31 11.38 -8.10
C ASN A 38 9.78 11.52 -7.67
N GLY A 39 10.27 10.51 -6.94
CA GLY A 39 11.62 10.53 -6.41
C GLY A 39 11.78 11.25 -5.06
N SER A 40 10.72 11.79 -4.46
CA SER A 40 10.78 12.43 -3.13
C SER A 40 11.07 11.47 -1.96
N GLY A 41 10.90 10.16 -2.16
CA GLY A 41 11.19 9.14 -1.12
C GLY A 41 9.98 8.31 -0.67
N LYS A 42 8.75 8.57 -1.14
CA LYS A 42 7.51 7.87 -0.73
C LYS A 42 7.61 6.35 -0.83
N THR A 43 7.91 5.84 -2.03
CA THR A 43 8.07 4.39 -2.27
C THR A 43 9.19 3.80 -1.41
N MET A 44 10.29 4.54 -1.18
CA MET A 44 11.38 4.08 -0.33
C MET A 44 10.92 3.92 1.12
N LEU A 45 10.14 4.88 1.62
CA LEU A 45 9.55 4.84 2.95
C LEU A 45 8.59 3.64 3.11
N MET A 46 7.70 3.44 2.14
CA MET A 46 6.79 2.30 2.13
C MET A 46 7.53 0.95 2.09
N ARG A 47 8.61 0.85 1.31
CA ARG A 47 9.46 -0.35 1.28
C ARG A 47 10.16 -0.62 2.61
N MET A 48 10.47 0.40 3.40
CA MET A 48 11.01 0.20 4.75
C MET A 48 9.93 -0.29 5.71
N ILE A 49 8.74 0.28 5.64
CA ILE A 49 7.60 -0.14 6.47
C ILE A 49 7.23 -1.60 6.21
N THR A 50 7.31 -2.06 4.94
CA THR A 50 7.09 -3.47 4.60
C THR A 50 8.24 -4.41 4.98
N GLY A 51 9.37 -3.89 5.44
CA GLY A 51 10.55 -4.70 5.77
C GLY A 51 11.40 -5.11 4.56
N LEU A 52 11.07 -4.65 3.36
CA LEU A 52 11.84 -4.98 2.15
C LEU A 52 13.21 -4.28 2.10
N ILE A 53 13.34 -3.16 2.80
CA ILE A 53 14.58 -2.36 2.84
C ILE A 53 14.85 -1.92 4.28
N ARG A 54 16.10 -2.08 4.72
CA ARG A 54 16.55 -1.58 6.02
C ARG A 54 16.92 -0.10 5.95
N PRO A 55 16.62 0.71 6.98
CA PRO A 55 17.17 2.05 7.12
C PRO A 55 18.70 2.00 7.25
N THR A 56 19.37 3.10 6.97
CA THR A 56 20.80 3.28 7.26
C THR A 56 21.02 3.60 8.74
N SER A 57 20.09 4.39 9.32
CA SER A 57 19.99 4.66 10.76
C SER A 57 18.53 4.90 11.13
N GLY A 58 18.23 4.84 12.42
CA GLY A 58 16.87 4.88 12.96
C GLY A 58 16.20 3.51 12.98
N SER A 59 14.97 3.44 13.47
CA SER A 59 14.25 2.20 13.69
C SER A 59 12.78 2.32 13.27
N VAL A 60 12.23 1.24 12.70
CA VAL A 60 10.81 1.06 12.39
C VAL A 60 10.22 0.09 13.39
N TYR A 61 9.14 0.48 14.03
CA TYR A 61 8.39 -0.36 14.96
C TYR A 61 7.02 -0.68 14.40
N ILE A 62 6.61 -1.94 14.53
CA ILE A 62 5.25 -2.45 14.27
C ILE A 62 4.74 -2.99 15.59
N ASP A 63 3.76 -2.37 16.21
CA ASP A 63 3.29 -2.68 17.56
C ASP A 63 4.47 -2.81 18.48
N ASP A 64 5.18 -2.11 19.04
CA ASP A 64 6.34 -2.21 19.94
C ASP A 64 7.48 -3.17 19.53
N LYS A 65 7.37 -3.84 18.36
CA LYS A 65 8.41 -4.74 17.83
C LYS A 65 9.25 -4.03 16.78
N GLU A 66 10.56 -4.01 16.98
CA GLU A 66 11.49 -3.40 16.04
C GLU A 66 11.69 -4.29 14.80
N LEU A 67 11.42 -3.72 13.63
CA LEU A 67 11.57 -4.39 12.34
C LEU A 67 13.06 -4.68 12.07
N HIS A 68 13.34 -5.87 11.58
CA HIS A 68 14.69 -6.41 11.35
C HIS A 68 15.53 -6.74 12.61
N LYS A 69 14.93 -6.62 13.79
CA LYS A 69 15.53 -7.02 15.06
C LYS A 69 14.66 -8.04 15.77
N ASP A 70 13.43 -7.66 16.11
CA ASP A 70 12.47 -8.54 16.78
C ASP A 70 11.61 -9.32 15.77
N ILE A 71 11.30 -8.72 14.63
CA ILE A 71 10.56 -9.31 13.51
C ILE A 71 11.26 -8.98 12.19
N SER A 72 11.18 -9.88 11.21
CA SER A 72 11.75 -9.66 9.87
C SER A 72 10.82 -8.87 8.96
N PHE A 73 9.52 -9.08 9.08
CA PHE A 73 8.44 -8.44 8.30
C PHE A 73 7.25 -8.16 9.20
N PRO A 74 6.39 -7.18 8.86
CA PRO A 74 5.11 -6.99 9.52
C PRO A 74 4.29 -8.29 9.48
N PRO A 75 3.64 -8.72 10.58
CA PRO A 75 2.92 -9.99 10.62
C PRO A 75 1.73 -10.06 9.66
N SER A 76 1.09 -8.93 9.40
CA SER A 76 -0.10 -8.83 8.56
C SER A 76 -0.04 -7.58 7.70
N VAL A 77 0.51 -7.72 6.49
CA VAL A 77 0.67 -6.62 5.53
C VAL A 77 0.25 -7.07 4.14
N GLY A 78 -0.50 -6.23 3.45
CA GLY A 78 -0.76 -6.31 2.02
C GLY A 78 -0.26 -5.05 1.34
N ALA A 79 0.47 -5.19 0.25
CA ALA A 79 1.12 -4.05 -0.37
C ALA A 79 1.03 -4.11 -1.89
N LEU A 80 0.65 -2.98 -2.48
CA LEU A 80 0.86 -2.66 -3.89
C LEU A 80 1.95 -1.60 -3.97
N LEU A 81 3.17 -2.01 -4.34
CA LEU A 81 4.32 -1.14 -4.50
C LEU A 81 4.72 -1.13 -5.98
N GLU A 82 4.69 0.04 -6.60
CA GLU A 82 4.98 0.21 -8.02
C GLU A 82 4.03 -0.60 -8.94
N ASN A 83 4.51 -1.05 -10.10
CA ASN A 83 3.68 -1.79 -11.05
C ASN A 83 3.49 -3.25 -10.59
N PRO A 84 2.25 -3.73 -10.53
CA PRO A 84 1.98 -5.12 -10.19
C PRO A 84 2.54 -6.05 -11.26
N ALA A 85 3.22 -7.11 -10.82
CA ALA A 85 3.77 -8.15 -11.69
C ALA A 85 3.21 -9.53 -11.29
N PHE A 86 2.54 -10.18 -12.25
CA PHE A 86 1.95 -11.49 -12.10
C PHE A 86 2.42 -12.42 -13.21
N ILE A 87 2.06 -13.70 -13.16
CA ILE A 87 2.44 -14.69 -14.16
C ILE A 87 1.61 -14.50 -15.43
N ASP A 88 2.24 -14.13 -16.53
CA ASP A 88 1.62 -13.79 -17.81
C ASP A 88 0.74 -14.89 -18.40
N GLY A 89 1.13 -16.15 -18.20
CA GLY A 89 0.43 -17.33 -18.72
C GLY A 89 -0.82 -17.73 -17.95
N TYR A 90 -1.00 -17.16 -16.74
CA TYR A 90 -2.11 -17.46 -15.85
C TYR A 90 -3.21 -16.40 -15.99
N THR A 91 -4.44 -16.77 -15.63
CA THR A 91 -5.55 -15.83 -15.54
C THR A 91 -5.41 -14.94 -14.31
N GLY A 92 -6.24 -13.88 -14.22
CA GLY A 92 -6.27 -13.04 -13.01
C GLY A 92 -6.61 -13.88 -11.77
N LYS A 93 -7.64 -14.73 -11.87
CA LYS A 93 -8.06 -15.62 -10.78
C LYS A 93 -6.97 -16.62 -10.37
N GLU A 94 -6.32 -17.28 -11.35
CA GLU A 94 -5.23 -18.22 -11.08
C GLU A 94 -4.04 -17.53 -10.37
N ASN A 95 -3.70 -16.31 -10.75
CA ASN A 95 -2.65 -15.56 -10.08
C ASN A 95 -2.98 -15.26 -8.61
N LEU A 96 -4.22 -14.83 -8.30
CA LEU A 96 -4.66 -14.63 -6.92
C LEU A 96 -4.68 -15.95 -6.13
N LYS A 97 -5.13 -17.05 -6.73
CA LYS A 97 -5.10 -18.38 -6.08
C LYS A 97 -3.68 -18.82 -5.70
N LEU A 98 -2.69 -18.55 -6.56
CA LEU A 98 -1.30 -18.86 -6.24
C LEU A 98 -0.81 -18.10 -5.02
N LEU A 99 -1.12 -16.80 -4.94
CA LEU A 99 -0.75 -15.98 -3.78
C LEU A 99 -1.49 -16.43 -2.53
N ALA A 100 -2.80 -16.63 -2.61
CA ALA A 100 -3.64 -17.12 -1.51
C ALA A 100 -3.15 -18.47 -0.97
N GLY A 101 -2.64 -19.35 -1.85
CA GLY A 101 -2.11 -20.66 -1.49
C GLY A 101 -0.85 -20.62 -0.61
N ILE A 102 -0.15 -19.47 -0.52
CA ILE A 102 1.05 -19.34 0.32
C ILE A 102 0.70 -19.44 1.80
N LYS A 103 -0.39 -18.78 2.23
CA LYS A 103 -0.89 -18.82 3.62
C LYS A 103 -2.07 -19.76 3.81
N GLY A 104 -2.84 -20.02 2.74
CA GLY A 104 -3.96 -20.96 2.76
C GLY A 104 -5.22 -20.47 3.47
N PHE A 105 -5.38 -19.16 3.65
CA PHE A 105 -6.51 -18.59 4.40
C PHE A 105 -7.65 -18.03 3.54
N VAL A 106 -7.42 -17.85 2.22
CA VAL A 106 -8.40 -17.24 1.31
C VAL A 106 -9.05 -18.32 0.45
N THR A 107 -10.37 -18.35 0.44
CA THR A 107 -11.18 -19.29 -0.36
C THR A 107 -11.35 -18.83 -1.80
N ASP A 108 -11.79 -19.72 -2.67
CA ASP A 108 -12.13 -19.41 -4.06
C ASP A 108 -13.26 -18.38 -4.19
N ASP A 109 -14.23 -18.43 -3.27
CA ASP A 109 -15.36 -17.50 -3.25
C ASP A 109 -14.89 -16.10 -2.84
N GLU A 110 -14.01 -15.98 -1.83
CA GLU A 110 -13.42 -14.69 -1.44
C GLU A 110 -12.54 -14.10 -2.56
N ILE A 111 -11.87 -14.93 -3.36
CA ILE A 111 -11.16 -14.47 -4.56
C ILE A 111 -12.13 -13.95 -5.61
N ASP A 112 -13.26 -14.61 -5.84
CA ASP A 112 -14.29 -14.14 -6.77
C ASP A 112 -14.92 -12.82 -6.27
N GLU A 113 -15.22 -12.70 -4.98
CA GLU A 113 -15.74 -11.47 -4.35
C GLU A 113 -14.78 -10.28 -4.53
N ILE A 114 -13.48 -10.46 -4.30
CA ILE A 114 -12.53 -9.36 -4.46
C ILE A 114 -12.34 -8.99 -5.94
N LEU A 115 -12.36 -9.96 -6.85
CA LEU A 115 -12.30 -9.70 -8.29
C LEU A 115 -13.54 -8.95 -8.77
N ASP A 116 -14.71 -9.25 -8.21
CA ASP A 116 -15.94 -8.50 -8.48
C ASP A 116 -15.83 -7.07 -7.96
N PHE A 117 -15.41 -6.91 -6.72
CA PHE A 117 -15.24 -5.59 -6.09
C PHE A 117 -14.32 -4.67 -6.89
N VAL A 118 -13.19 -5.19 -7.42
CA VAL A 118 -12.27 -4.38 -8.23
C VAL A 118 -12.70 -4.27 -9.71
N GLY A 119 -13.88 -4.80 -10.09
CA GLY A 119 -14.43 -4.72 -11.45
C GLY A 119 -13.73 -5.63 -12.46
N LEU A 120 -13.22 -6.79 -12.03
CA LEU A 120 -12.56 -7.77 -12.89
C LEU A 120 -13.36 -9.05 -13.12
N SER A 121 -14.63 -9.16 -12.70
CA SER A 121 -15.47 -10.35 -12.85
C SER A 121 -15.50 -10.87 -14.27
N ASN A 122 -15.73 -9.99 -15.27
CA ASN A 122 -15.79 -10.32 -16.68
C ASN A 122 -14.41 -10.64 -17.31
N ALA A 123 -13.34 -10.46 -16.56
CA ALA A 123 -11.97 -10.62 -17.03
C ALA A 123 -11.16 -11.62 -16.20
N LYS A 124 -11.73 -12.19 -15.14
CA LYS A 124 -11.04 -13.08 -14.19
C LYS A 124 -10.37 -14.29 -14.86
N ASP A 125 -10.98 -14.80 -15.93
CA ASP A 125 -10.52 -15.95 -16.69
C ASP A 125 -9.65 -15.58 -17.91
N LYS A 126 -9.44 -14.28 -18.15
CA LYS A 126 -8.54 -13.78 -19.18
C LYS A 126 -7.09 -13.85 -18.70
N LYS A 127 -6.16 -14.29 -19.55
CA LYS A 127 -4.74 -14.36 -19.20
C LYS A 127 -4.17 -12.99 -18.91
N TYR A 128 -3.34 -12.88 -17.87
CA TYR A 128 -2.76 -11.62 -17.37
C TYR A 128 -2.01 -10.82 -18.45
N LYS A 129 -1.28 -11.51 -19.37
CA LYS A 129 -0.62 -10.85 -20.50
C LYS A 129 -1.56 -10.07 -21.43
N LYS A 130 -2.88 -10.34 -21.37
CA LYS A 130 -3.91 -9.65 -22.15
C LYS A 130 -4.63 -8.56 -21.36
N TYR A 131 -4.24 -8.32 -20.11
CA TYR A 131 -4.81 -7.26 -19.29
C TYR A 131 -4.31 -5.88 -19.77
N SER A 132 -5.22 -4.89 -19.78
CA SER A 132 -4.83 -3.48 -19.89
C SER A 132 -4.07 -3.03 -18.64
N LEU A 133 -3.42 -1.87 -18.69
CA LEU A 133 -2.73 -1.32 -17.51
C LEU A 133 -3.69 -1.13 -16.34
N GLY A 134 -4.89 -0.59 -16.56
CA GLY A 134 -5.91 -0.45 -15.52
C GLY A 134 -6.37 -1.79 -14.95
N MET A 135 -6.55 -2.84 -15.79
CA MET A 135 -6.87 -4.18 -15.28
C MET A 135 -5.74 -4.78 -14.44
N LYS A 136 -4.49 -4.55 -14.82
CA LYS A 136 -3.31 -4.97 -14.04
C LYS A 136 -3.27 -4.26 -12.69
N GLN A 137 -3.54 -2.96 -12.68
CA GLN A 137 -3.61 -2.17 -11.46
C GLN A 137 -4.71 -2.68 -10.51
N ARG A 138 -5.93 -2.90 -11.04
CA ARG A 138 -7.05 -3.48 -10.28
C ARG A 138 -6.70 -4.85 -9.69
N LEU A 139 -6.00 -5.72 -10.42
CA LEU A 139 -5.55 -7.02 -9.91
C LEU A 139 -4.50 -6.87 -8.80
N GLY A 140 -3.57 -5.91 -8.92
CA GLY A 140 -2.58 -5.59 -7.90
C GLY A 140 -3.23 -5.12 -6.59
N ILE A 141 -4.25 -4.25 -6.70
CA ILE A 141 -5.06 -3.81 -5.57
C ILE A 141 -5.77 -5.01 -4.92
N ALA A 142 -6.42 -5.87 -5.72
CA ALA A 142 -7.07 -7.08 -5.22
C ALA A 142 -6.10 -7.97 -4.43
N ALA A 143 -4.91 -8.21 -4.97
CA ALA A 143 -3.88 -9.00 -4.30
C ALA A 143 -3.42 -8.40 -2.97
N ALA A 144 -3.34 -7.06 -2.88
CA ALA A 144 -2.92 -6.37 -1.66
C ALA A 144 -3.94 -6.54 -0.51
N VAL A 145 -5.24 -6.67 -0.81
CA VAL A 145 -6.28 -6.67 0.22
C VAL A 145 -7.01 -8.00 0.42
N MET A 146 -6.84 -8.99 -0.47
CA MET A 146 -7.62 -10.24 -0.45
C MET A 146 -7.47 -11.04 0.84
N GLU A 147 -6.32 -10.95 1.52
CA GLU A 147 -6.05 -11.62 2.80
C GLU A 147 -6.53 -10.81 4.02
N LYS A 148 -7.23 -9.70 3.80
CA LYS A 148 -7.75 -8.81 4.86
C LYS A 148 -6.64 -8.39 5.85
N PRO A 149 -5.49 -7.84 5.38
CA PRO A 149 -4.35 -7.53 6.24
C PRO A 149 -4.67 -6.40 7.24
N GLU A 150 -3.91 -6.33 8.34
CA GLU A 150 -4.00 -5.24 9.31
C GLU A 150 -3.33 -3.94 8.81
N ILE A 151 -2.36 -4.07 7.91
CA ILE A 151 -1.66 -2.96 7.26
C ILE A 151 -1.85 -3.09 5.75
N VAL A 152 -2.43 -2.06 5.14
CA VAL A 152 -2.61 -1.95 3.67
C VAL A 152 -1.74 -0.82 3.15
N ILE A 153 -0.86 -1.09 2.20
CA ILE A 153 0.04 -0.10 1.60
C ILE A 153 -0.23 -0.03 0.09
N LEU A 154 -0.60 1.15 -0.39
CA LEU A 154 -0.94 1.38 -1.79
C LEU A 154 -0.10 2.53 -2.36
N ASP A 155 0.88 2.21 -3.19
CA ASP A 155 1.71 3.20 -3.89
C ASP A 155 1.10 3.51 -5.25
N GLU A 156 0.63 4.74 -5.44
CA GLU A 156 0.00 5.25 -6.65
C GLU A 156 -1.16 4.35 -7.15
N PRO A 157 -2.14 3.97 -6.31
CA PRO A 157 -3.17 2.99 -6.69
C PRO A 157 -4.12 3.49 -7.77
N THR A 158 -4.25 4.79 -7.97
CA THR A 158 -5.13 5.42 -8.98
C THR A 158 -4.48 5.51 -10.37
N ASN A 159 -3.19 5.22 -10.49
CA ASN A 159 -2.52 5.27 -11.79
C ASN A 159 -3.16 4.32 -12.81
N SER A 160 -3.37 4.82 -14.02
CA SER A 160 -3.96 4.08 -15.14
C SER A 160 -5.42 3.64 -14.93
N LEU A 161 -6.10 4.17 -13.91
CA LEU A 161 -7.52 3.96 -13.68
C LEU A 161 -8.35 5.09 -14.29
N ASP A 162 -9.55 4.75 -14.71
CA ASP A 162 -10.62 5.69 -15.08
C ASP A 162 -11.33 6.23 -13.81
N SER A 163 -12.28 7.12 -13.99
CA SER A 163 -13.05 7.71 -12.89
C SER A 163 -13.76 6.65 -12.03
N GLU A 164 -14.29 5.59 -12.64
CA GLU A 164 -14.91 4.47 -11.93
C GLU A 164 -13.88 3.72 -11.08
N GLY A 165 -12.67 3.53 -11.62
CA GLY A 165 -11.56 2.92 -10.90
C GLY A 165 -11.08 3.76 -9.71
N VAL A 166 -11.08 5.09 -9.83
CA VAL A 166 -10.76 5.99 -8.71
C VAL A 166 -11.82 5.86 -7.61
N GLU A 167 -13.11 5.84 -7.95
CA GLU A 167 -14.19 5.65 -6.97
C GLU A 167 -14.14 4.26 -6.31
N MET A 168 -13.73 3.22 -7.04
CA MET A 168 -13.48 1.89 -6.49
C MET A 168 -12.36 1.94 -5.44
N VAL A 169 -11.24 2.67 -5.72
CA VAL A 169 -10.15 2.83 -4.74
C VAL A 169 -10.63 3.57 -3.50
N LYS A 170 -11.45 4.63 -3.63
CA LYS A 170 -12.05 5.33 -2.49
C LYS A 170 -12.89 4.39 -1.63
N SER A 171 -13.77 3.62 -2.26
CA SER A 171 -14.62 2.65 -1.58
C SER A 171 -13.80 1.57 -0.87
N LEU A 172 -12.68 1.13 -1.49
CA LEU A 172 -11.75 0.18 -0.88
C LEU A 172 -11.10 0.75 0.37
N VAL A 173 -10.53 1.94 0.28
CA VAL A 173 -9.87 2.62 1.41
C VAL A 173 -10.82 2.80 2.58
N GLN A 174 -12.05 3.24 2.31
CA GLN A 174 -13.08 3.37 3.33
C GLN A 174 -13.41 2.03 3.99
N ARG A 175 -13.59 0.96 3.20
CA ARG A 175 -13.84 -0.40 3.69
C ARG A 175 -12.71 -0.91 4.58
N GLU A 176 -11.46 -0.69 4.18
CA GLU A 176 -10.31 -1.13 4.97
C GLU A 176 -10.18 -0.32 6.28
N LYS A 177 -10.46 0.99 6.25
CA LYS A 177 -10.53 1.83 7.45
C LYS A 177 -11.62 1.34 8.42
N GLU A 178 -12.82 1.03 7.93
CA GLU A 178 -13.93 0.50 8.74
C GLU A 178 -13.58 -0.84 9.39
N ARG A 179 -12.75 -1.67 8.73
CA ARG A 179 -12.18 -2.89 9.30
C ARG A 179 -11.10 -2.63 10.35
N GLN A 180 -10.81 -1.38 10.68
CA GLN A 180 -9.72 -0.98 11.56
C GLN A 180 -8.32 -1.36 11.04
N SER A 181 -8.15 -1.52 9.73
CA SER A 181 -6.83 -1.61 9.13
C SER A 181 -6.15 -0.24 9.13
N LEU A 182 -4.83 -0.23 9.28
CA LEU A 182 -4.03 0.95 8.96
C LEU A 182 -3.83 0.99 7.43
N VAL A 183 -4.32 2.05 6.79
CA VAL A 183 -4.11 2.25 5.35
C VAL A 183 -3.04 3.31 5.13
N ILE A 184 -2.05 2.98 4.31
CA ILE A 184 -0.99 3.90 3.88
C ILE A 184 -1.10 4.05 2.37
N ILE A 185 -1.28 5.28 1.89
CA ILE A 185 -1.46 5.56 0.47
C ILE A 185 -0.52 6.66 0.01
N ALA A 186 0.15 6.47 -1.12
CA ALA A 186 0.84 7.53 -1.82
C ALA A 186 0.10 7.86 -3.12
N CYS A 187 -0.06 9.15 -3.40
CA CYS A 187 -0.65 9.63 -4.63
C CYS A 187 -0.04 10.98 -4.98
N HIS A 188 0.17 11.25 -6.27
CA HIS A 188 0.65 12.55 -6.74
C HIS A 188 -0.49 13.56 -6.95
N GLU A 189 -1.74 13.09 -7.04
CA GLU A 189 -2.93 13.95 -7.13
C GLU A 189 -3.41 14.34 -5.72
N TYR A 190 -3.03 15.54 -5.27
CA TYR A 190 -3.28 15.99 -3.90
C TYR A 190 -4.77 15.98 -3.51
N GLU A 191 -5.67 16.38 -4.42
CA GLU A 191 -7.11 16.40 -4.14
C GLU A 191 -7.68 14.98 -3.91
N ILE A 192 -7.20 14.00 -4.67
CA ILE A 192 -7.58 12.59 -4.45
C ILE A 192 -7.03 12.13 -3.10
N LEU A 193 -5.75 12.38 -2.83
CA LEU A 193 -5.12 11.98 -1.57
C LEU A 193 -5.84 12.61 -0.37
N LYS A 194 -6.19 13.90 -0.46
CA LYS A 194 -6.93 14.63 0.57
C LYS A 194 -8.32 14.05 0.84
N SER A 195 -9.00 13.57 -0.21
CA SER A 195 -10.32 12.95 -0.05
C SER A 195 -10.29 11.56 0.58
N LEU A 196 -9.10 10.94 0.67
CA LEU A 196 -8.91 9.57 1.16
C LEU A 196 -8.29 9.52 2.55
N SER A 197 -7.46 10.50 2.89
CA SER A 197 -6.55 10.43 4.03
C SER A 197 -7.10 11.20 5.23
N ASP A 198 -6.84 10.70 6.45
CA ASP A 198 -7.07 11.41 7.70
C ASP A 198 -5.91 12.34 8.04
N ILE A 199 -4.69 11.92 7.65
CA ILE A 199 -3.47 12.71 7.84
C ILE A 199 -2.61 12.59 6.58
N ILE A 200 -2.01 13.70 6.14
CA ILE A 200 -1.14 13.75 4.96
C ILE A 200 0.23 14.28 5.37
N TYR A 201 1.26 13.51 5.08
CA TYR A 201 2.66 13.92 5.19
C TYR A 201 3.18 14.33 3.81
N SER A 202 3.59 15.57 3.64
CA SER A 202 4.26 16.04 2.42
C SER A 202 5.75 15.76 2.50
N ILE A 203 6.28 15.04 1.50
CA ILE A 203 7.69 14.62 1.44
C ILE A 203 8.37 15.31 0.25
N GLU A 204 9.44 16.03 0.53
CA GLU A 204 10.31 16.66 -0.46
C GLU A 204 11.78 16.36 -0.12
N ASP A 205 12.56 15.98 -1.13
CA ASP A 205 13.97 15.63 -0.98
C ASP A 205 14.29 14.71 0.21
N GLY A 206 13.39 13.75 0.44
CA GLY A 206 13.54 12.76 1.50
C GLY A 206 13.21 13.25 2.91
N LYS A 207 12.62 14.43 3.07
CA LYS A 207 12.21 15.01 4.37
C LYS A 207 10.71 15.22 4.41
N ILE A 208 10.13 15.11 5.60
CA ILE A 208 8.77 15.61 5.85
C ILE A 208 8.86 17.12 5.98
N ILE A 209 8.14 17.84 5.11
CA ILE A 209 8.12 19.30 5.07
C ILE A 209 6.82 19.89 5.60
N ASP A 210 5.75 19.08 5.61
CA ASP A 210 4.44 19.52 6.06
C ASP A 210 3.60 18.32 6.52
N VAL A 211 2.66 18.58 7.44
CA VAL A 211 1.71 17.59 7.95
C VAL A 211 0.33 18.24 8.03
N VAL A 212 -0.66 17.64 7.37
CA VAL A 212 -2.03 18.14 7.33
C VAL A 212 -2.99 17.07 7.85
N GLU A 213 -3.75 17.38 8.88
CA GLU A 213 -4.90 16.58 9.31
C GLU A 213 -6.11 17.00 8.48
N THR A 214 -6.74 16.04 7.81
CA THR A 214 -7.85 16.30 6.86
C THR A 214 -9.21 15.94 7.45
N GLY A 215 -9.24 15.14 8.52
CA GLY A 215 -10.45 14.76 9.22
C GLY A 215 -11.04 15.93 10.01
N GLU A 216 -12.35 16.15 9.90
CA GLU A 216 -13.08 16.86 10.94
C GLU A 216 -12.97 16.06 12.24
N LEU A 217 -12.48 16.68 13.31
CA LEU A 217 -12.51 16.18 14.67
C LEU A 217 -13.93 15.87 15.13
#